data_3531b782e3c9add7eca25741646ac4ed
#
_entry.id   3531b782e3c9add7eca25741646ac4ed
#
_cell.length_a   1.000
_cell.length_b   1.000
_cell.length_c   1.000
_cell.angle_alpha   90.00
_cell.angle_beta   90.00
_cell.angle_gamma   90.00
#
_symmetry.space_group_name_H-M   'P 1'
#
loop_
_entity.id
_entity.type
_entity.pdbx_description
1 polymer ?
#
loop_
_entity_poly.entity_id
_entity_poly.type
_entity_poly.pdbx_seq_one_letter_code
_entity_poly.pdbx_strand_id
1 'polypeptide(L)'
;MTVGRNVRVTGLVQGVFFRAWAQGQARELGVSGWIRNCPDGSVEAHLAGEEDCVLRMIDRLHRGPSNARVDDVEVEDTEPASTGRFELRR
;
A
#
# COMPACT_ATOMS: atom_id res chain seq x y z
N MET A 1 7.79 10.07 14.05
CA MET A 1 8.88 10.08 13.05
C MET A 1 8.31 9.68 11.70
N THR A 2 8.55 10.49 10.68
CA THR A 2 8.07 10.20 9.33
C THR A 2 8.99 9.19 8.67
N VAL A 3 8.39 8.12 8.15
CA VAL A 3 9.13 7.05 7.48
C VAL A 3 8.55 6.80 6.10
N GLY A 4 9.35 6.15 5.23
CA GLY A 4 8.92 5.70 3.92
C GLY A 4 9.16 4.20 3.78
N ARG A 5 8.23 3.52 3.12
CA ARG A 5 8.33 2.08 2.84
C ARG A 5 7.83 1.82 1.44
N ASN A 6 8.59 1.07 0.68
CA ASN A 6 8.11 0.51 -0.57
C ASN A 6 7.60 -0.89 -0.28
N VAL A 7 6.44 -1.22 -0.82
CA VAL A 7 5.76 -2.48 -0.53
C VAL A 7 5.36 -3.14 -1.85
N ARG A 8 5.59 -4.45 -1.94
CA ARG A 8 5.08 -5.25 -3.06
C ARG A 8 4.17 -6.33 -2.50
N VAL A 9 2.96 -6.39 -3.03
CA VAL A 9 1.95 -7.36 -2.62
C VAL A 9 1.70 -8.32 -3.77
N THR A 10 1.82 -9.62 -3.50
CA THR A 10 1.58 -10.67 -4.50
C THR A 10 0.39 -11.52 -4.09
N GLY A 11 -0.21 -12.19 -5.09
CA GLY A 11 -1.40 -13.02 -4.90
C GLY A 11 -2.50 -12.59 -5.86
N LEU A 12 -3.75 -12.81 -5.47
CA LEU A 12 -4.91 -12.34 -6.24
C LEU A 12 -5.23 -10.93 -5.74
N VAL A 13 -4.53 -9.94 -6.32
CA VAL A 13 -4.59 -8.56 -5.86
C VAL A 13 -4.91 -7.55 -6.96
N GLN A 14 -5.07 -8.00 -8.20
CA GLN A 14 -5.53 -7.17 -9.30
C GLN A 14 -6.94 -7.61 -9.72
N GLY A 15 -7.76 -6.66 -10.20
CA GLY A 15 -9.13 -6.95 -10.62
C GLY A 15 -10.10 -7.17 -9.46
N VAL A 16 -9.71 -6.81 -8.24
CA VAL A 16 -10.51 -7.00 -7.02
C VAL A 16 -10.66 -5.70 -6.22
N PHE A 17 -10.45 -4.56 -6.86
CA PHE A 17 -10.52 -3.23 -6.26
C PHE A 17 -9.50 -3.01 -5.14
N PHE A 18 -8.38 -3.73 -5.21
CA PHE A 18 -7.34 -3.65 -4.17
C PHE A 18 -6.82 -2.21 -4.01
N ARG A 19 -6.53 -1.53 -5.13
CA ARG A 19 -5.97 -0.17 -5.09
C ARG A 19 -6.95 0.83 -4.46
N ALA A 20 -8.23 0.77 -4.84
CA ALA A 20 -9.23 1.66 -4.29
C ALA A 20 -9.44 1.41 -2.80
N TRP A 21 -9.48 0.14 -2.40
CA TRP A 21 -9.56 -0.24 -1.00
C TRP A 21 -8.36 0.28 -0.22
N ALA A 22 -7.14 0.10 -0.75
CA ALA A 22 -5.93 0.57 -0.10
C ALA A 22 -5.92 2.09 0.06
N GLN A 23 -6.40 2.83 -0.94
CA GLN A 23 -6.50 4.27 -0.84
C GLN A 23 -7.40 4.69 0.33
N GLY A 24 -8.52 4.01 0.51
CA GLY A 24 -9.42 4.27 1.63
C GLY A 24 -8.75 4.01 2.98
N GLN A 25 -8.00 2.92 3.07
CA GLN A 25 -7.25 2.58 4.28
C GLN A 25 -6.17 3.63 4.58
N ALA A 26 -5.44 4.06 3.56
CA ALA A 26 -4.39 5.06 3.71
C ALA A 26 -4.98 6.39 4.20
N ARG A 27 -6.10 6.82 3.65
CA ARG A 27 -6.78 8.04 4.08
C ARG A 27 -7.21 7.96 5.53
N GLU A 28 -7.76 6.83 5.93
CA GLU A 28 -8.18 6.60 7.32
C GLU A 28 -7.01 6.67 8.28
N LEU A 29 -5.84 6.14 7.88
CA LEU A 29 -4.64 6.09 8.72
C LEU A 29 -3.75 7.33 8.59
N GLY A 30 -4.06 8.25 7.68
CA GLY A 30 -3.22 9.42 7.46
C GLY A 30 -1.90 9.09 6.75
N VAL A 31 -1.88 8.03 5.94
CA VAL A 31 -0.70 7.62 5.17
C VAL A 31 -0.78 8.22 3.78
N SER A 32 0.32 8.82 3.32
CA SER A 32 0.44 9.33 1.95
C SER A 32 1.27 8.37 1.10
N GLY A 33 1.33 8.62 -0.19
CA GLY A 33 2.10 7.81 -1.12
C GLY A 33 1.31 7.49 -2.39
N TRP A 34 1.49 6.27 -2.89
CA TRP A 34 0.82 5.84 -4.09
C TRP A 34 0.75 4.31 -4.17
N ILE A 35 -0.08 3.82 -5.07
CA ILE A 35 -0.22 2.39 -5.32
C ILE A 35 -0.51 2.17 -6.81
N ARG A 36 0.09 1.13 -7.39
CA ARG A 36 -0.10 0.79 -8.80
C ARG A 36 -0.10 -0.72 -9.03
N ASN A 37 -0.74 -1.14 -10.11
CA ASN A 37 -0.64 -2.52 -10.59
C ASN A 37 0.65 -2.68 -11.38
N CYS A 38 1.30 -3.82 -11.24
CA CYS A 38 2.49 -4.17 -12.01
C CYS A 38 2.15 -5.21 -13.08
N PRO A 39 2.93 -5.26 -14.19
CA PRO A 39 2.66 -6.22 -15.27
C PRO A 39 2.69 -7.69 -14.85
N ASP A 40 3.42 -8.02 -13.79
CA ASP A 40 3.53 -9.39 -13.31
C ASP A 40 2.35 -9.85 -12.44
N GLY A 41 1.34 -9.02 -12.28
CA GLY A 41 0.16 -9.31 -11.46
C GLY A 41 0.27 -8.83 -10.02
N SER A 42 1.42 -8.33 -9.61
CA SER A 42 1.59 -7.78 -8.26
C SER A 42 1.08 -6.35 -8.19
N VAL A 43 1.00 -5.85 -6.96
CA VAL A 43 0.70 -4.45 -6.67
C VAL A 43 1.89 -3.87 -5.94
N GLU A 44 2.32 -2.69 -6.34
CA GLU A 44 3.42 -1.98 -5.71
C GLU A 44 2.89 -0.69 -5.08
N ALA A 45 3.36 -0.39 -3.88
CA ALA A 45 2.94 0.82 -3.18
C ALA A 45 4.12 1.50 -2.51
N HIS A 46 4.02 2.82 -2.39
CA HIS A 46 4.91 3.61 -1.56
C HIS A 46 4.07 4.18 -0.43
N LEU A 47 4.50 3.97 0.80
CA LEU A 47 3.81 4.43 2.00
C LEU A 47 4.69 5.44 2.73
N ALA A 48 4.13 6.58 3.09
CA ALA A 48 4.86 7.61 3.82
C ALA A 48 3.97 8.19 4.91
N GLY A 49 4.54 8.45 6.08
CA GLY A 49 3.81 9.03 7.20
C GLY A 49 4.46 8.66 8.53
N GLU A 50 3.72 8.88 9.60
CA GLU A 50 4.18 8.47 10.92
C GLU A 50 4.39 6.96 10.95
N GLU A 51 5.43 6.53 11.62
CA GLU A 51 5.82 5.12 11.63
C GLU A 51 4.68 4.20 12.06
N ASP A 52 3.97 4.54 13.14
CA ASP A 52 2.85 3.74 13.63
C ASP A 52 1.75 3.58 12.58
N CYS A 53 1.45 4.66 11.86
CA CYS A 53 0.42 4.64 10.84
C CYS A 53 0.83 3.79 9.65
N VAL A 54 2.10 3.90 9.23
CA VAL A 54 2.64 3.10 8.12
C VAL A 54 2.64 1.62 8.49
N LEU A 55 3.03 1.27 9.71
CA LEU A 55 3.02 -0.13 10.16
C LEU A 55 1.60 -0.69 10.19
N ARG A 56 0.62 0.09 10.60
CA ARG A 56 -0.78 -0.32 10.55
C ARG A 56 -1.27 -0.53 9.12
N MET A 57 -0.84 0.34 8.21
CA MET A 57 -1.17 0.20 6.80
C MET A 57 -0.61 -1.10 6.23
N ILE A 58 0.64 -1.43 6.55
CA ILE A 58 1.26 -2.68 6.11
C ILE A 58 0.48 -3.88 6.65
N ASP A 59 0.09 -3.84 7.92
CA ASP A 59 -0.71 -4.91 8.52
C ASP A 59 -2.03 -5.10 7.76
N ARG A 60 -2.70 -4.01 7.41
CA ARG A 60 -3.94 -4.07 6.62
C ARG A 60 -3.70 -4.63 5.23
N LEU A 61 -2.56 -4.31 4.59
CA LEU A 61 -2.20 -4.84 3.28
C LEU A 61 -2.01 -6.36 3.32
N HIS A 62 -1.49 -6.90 4.42
CA HIS A 62 -1.38 -8.35 4.59
C HIS A 62 -2.74 -9.05 4.53
N ARG A 63 -3.79 -8.39 4.98
CA ARG A 63 -5.15 -8.95 4.97
C ARG A 63 -5.82 -8.74 3.62
N GLY A 64 -5.71 -7.54 3.07
CA GLY A 64 -6.38 -7.14 1.84
C GLY A 64 -7.90 -7.03 2.02
N PRO A 65 -8.60 -6.61 0.96
CA PRO A 65 -10.07 -6.63 0.95
C PRO A 65 -10.59 -8.06 0.83
N SER A 66 -11.87 -8.26 1.11
CA SER A 66 -12.47 -9.59 1.17
C SER A 66 -12.36 -10.40 -0.14
N ASN A 67 -12.30 -9.71 -1.28
CA ASN A 67 -12.20 -10.36 -2.59
C ASN A 67 -10.76 -10.68 -3.02
N ALA A 68 -9.78 -10.25 -2.23
CA ALA A 68 -8.37 -10.45 -2.54
C ALA A 68 -7.83 -11.66 -1.80
N ARG A 69 -6.74 -12.20 -2.33
CA ARG A 69 -5.94 -13.19 -1.63
C ARG A 69 -4.50 -12.67 -1.64
N VAL A 70 -3.99 -12.36 -0.47
CA VAL A 70 -2.62 -11.89 -0.33
C VAL A 70 -1.72 -13.08 0.00
N ASP A 71 -0.80 -13.39 -0.91
CA ASP A 71 0.14 -14.49 -0.72
C ASP A 71 1.40 -14.03 0.00
N ASP A 72 1.90 -12.83 -0.33
CA ASP A 72 3.11 -12.30 0.26
C ASP A 72 3.10 -10.78 0.25
N VAL A 73 3.80 -10.18 1.21
CA VAL A 73 4.00 -8.73 1.28
C VAL A 73 5.48 -8.50 1.57
N GLU A 74 6.18 -7.91 0.60
CA GLU A 74 7.59 -7.55 0.75
C GLU A 74 7.68 -6.07 1.08
N VAL A 75 8.49 -5.73 2.06
CA VAL A 75 8.63 -4.35 2.55
C VAL A 75 10.10 -3.96 2.52
N GLU A 76 10.36 -2.76 1.99
CA GLU A 76 11.71 -2.20 1.90
C GLU A 76 11.67 -0.77 2.44
N ASP A 77 12.65 -0.44 3.28
CA ASP A 77 12.80 0.92 3.79
C ASP A 77 13.26 1.83 2.66
N THR A 78 12.70 3.04 2.62
CA THR A 78 13.07 4.04 1.61
C THR A 78 12.82 5.44 2.17
N GLU A 79 13.27 6.45 1.42
CA GLU A 79 12.97 7.82 1.76
C GLU A 79 11.48 8.10 1.59
N PRO A 80 10.84 8.79 2.54
CA PRO A 80 9.43 9.12 2.38
C PRO A 80 9.24 10.18 1.29
N ALA A 81 8.42 9.85 0.29
CA ALA A 81 8.00 10.80 -0.73
C ALA A 81 6.71 11.46 -0.25
N SER A 82 6.80 12.72 0.15
CA SER A 82 5.65 13.44 0.69
C SER A 82 4.84 14.06 -0.44
N THR A 83 3.70 13.46 -0.76
CA THR A 83 2.76 14.00 -1.74
C THR A 83 1.56 14.66 -1.08
N GLY A 84 1.42 14.49 0.23
CA GLY A 84 0.29 15.01 1.00
C GLY A 84 -0.99 14.21 0.82
N ARG A 85 -0.99 13.19 -0.02
CA ARG A 85 -2.16 12.35 -0.28
C ARG A 85 -1.73 10.97 -0.75
N PHE A 86 -2.70 10.07 -0.88
CA PHE A 86 -2.46 8.72 -1.40
C PHE A 86 -3.07 8.61 -2.80
N GLU A 87 -2.24 8.35 -3.79
CA GLU A 87 -2.63 8.37 -5.19
C GLU A 87 -2.78 6.97 -5.77
N LEU A 88 -3.83 6.77 -6.59
CA LEU A 88 -3.94 5.57 -7.42
C LEU A 88 -3.20 5.85 -8.72
N ARG A 89 -2.21 5.02 -9.03
CA ARG A 89 -1.45 5.10 -10.28
C ARG A 89 -1.75 3.92 -11.18
N ARG A 90 -1.56 4.13 -12.45
CA ARG A 90 -1.71 3.09 -13.45
C ARG A 90 -0.40 2.38 -13.72
#